data_2c2367e8db66c604e8e94793af0988ac
#
_entry.id   2c2367e8db66c604e8e94793af0988ac
#
_cell.length_a   1.000
_cell.length_b   1.000
_cell.length_c   1.000
_cell.angle_alpha   90.00
_cell.angle_beta   90.00
_cell.angle_gamma   90.00
#
_symmetry.space_group_name_H-M   'P 1'
#
loop_
_entity.id
_entity.type
_entity.pdbx_description
1 polymer ?
#
loop_
_entity_poly.entity_id
_entity_poly.type
_entity_poly.pdbx_seq_one_letter_code
_entity_poly.pdbx_strand_id
1 'polypeptide(L)'
;MKRIALVHPRYGLEISGGSETYARKIAEHLANRYEVEVLTTKAVDSATWKDWYVRDVEMIRGVTVRRFSVQQMRARDFQAFDEAYLAELAQGRSNLVTEKEWFEKHGPYAPALIRYLQRYRETYGAILFLSDANYLTYAGLPLAGNRAIFIPMAQDTPFLRFSTLESLYQKPRAFVFLSEEERLLVRRRFPLSEPIPCAVMGLGMDVPRQVDTGTFRRQYGLDGEYLLYVGQVDEKKECPMLMRYFMEFQKRTGSKLKLVLAGKKICRIPEHPDILALGFLPENEKFSAIAGAKAVVIPSRQMGVSMTLLESMAMSVPVLVNGGSPVL
;
A
#
# COMPACT_ATOMS: atom_id res chain seq x y z
N MET A 1 17.68 14.88 19.84
CA MET A 1 16.58 13.90 19.64
C MET A 1 17.15 12.56 19.19
N LYS A 2 16.48 11.43 19.49
CA LYS A 2 16.88 10.14 18.91
C LYS A 2 16.52 10.15 17.42
N ARG A 3 17.43 9.63 16.59
CA ARG A 3 17.25 9.58 15.13
C ARG A 3 16.59 8.27 14.74
N ILE A 4 15.60 8.32 13.85
CA ILE A 4 14.86 7.16 13.36
C ILE A 4 14.90 7.16 11.83
N ALA A 5 15.18 6.00 11.22
CA ALA A 5 14.99 5.81 9.79
C ALA A 5 13.67 5.09 9.49
N LEU A 6 13.04 5.43 8.38
CA LEU A 6 11.92 4.70 7.80
C LEU A 6 12.30 4.32 6.37
N VAL A 7 12.26 3.03 6.05
CA VAL A 7 12.60 2.49 4.73
C VAL A 7 11.31 2.11 4.00
N HIS A 8 11.06 2.77 2.87
CA HIS A 8 9.91 2.48 2.02
C HIS A 8 10.24 2.76 0.55
N PRO A 9 9.72 1.97 -0.41
CA PRO A 9 10.01 2.12 -1.84
C PRO A 9 9.76 3.49 -2.42
N ARG A 10 8.68 4.16 -2.03
CA ARG A 10 8.26 5.47 -2.57
C ARG A 10 7.77 6.39 -1.45
N TYR A 11 8.14 7.66 -1.52
CA TYR A 11 7.70 8.66 -0.55
C TYR A 11 7.60 10.05 -1.20
N GLY A 12 6.43 10.68 -1.09
CA GLY A 12 6.14 12.01 -1.65
C GLY A 12 4.68 12.40 -1.49
N LEU A 13 4.37 13.67 -1.71
CA LEU A 13 3.00 14.18 -1.63
C LEU A 13 2.16 13.76 -2.84
N GLU A 14 2.80 13.54 -3.98
CA GLU A 14 2.21 13.13 -5.25
C GLU A 14 1.92 11.63 -5.33
N ILE A 15 2.45 10.87 -4.36
CA ILE A 15 2.34 9.41 -4.36
C ILE A 15 1.09 8.98 -3.62
N SER A 16 0.26 8.22 -4.29
CA SER A 16 -0.94 7.59 -3.74
C SER A 16 -0.74 6.09 -3.57
N GLY A 17 -1.33 5.55 -2.53
CA GLY A 17 -1.30 4.14 -2.16
C GLY A 17 -1.47 3.99 -0.65
N GLY A 18 -2.03 2.87 -0.20
CA GLY A 18 -2.27 2.66 1.23
C GLY A 18 -0.97 2.63 2.03
N SER A 19 0.02 1.86 1.58
CA SER A 19 1.32 1.75 2.26
C SER A 19 2.11 3.06 2.25
N GLU A 20 2.07 3.81 1.15
CA GLU A 20 2.74 5.09 1.00
C GLU A 20 2.11 6.16 1.87
N THR A 21 0.78 6.20 1.92
CA THR A 21 0.04 7.11 2.81
C THR A 21 0.35 6.79 4.28
N TYR A 22 0.35 5.51 4.64
CA TYR A 22 0.70 5.08 5.99
C TYR A 22 2.16 5.43 6.34
N ALA A 23 3.11 5.16 5.45
CA ALA A 23 4.52 5.51 5.64
C ALA A 23 4.69 7.02 5.88
N ARG A 24 3.98 7.84 5.10
CA ARG A 24 4.02 9.30 5.24
C ARG A 24 3.42 9.75 6.56
N LYS A 25 2.23 9.27 6.92
CA LYS A 25 1.56 9.65 8.18
C LYS A 25 2.39 9.24 9.40
N ILE A 26 2.94 8.03 9.43
CA ILE A 26 3.84 7.60 10.51
C ILE A 26 5.07 8.49 10.61
N ALA A 27 5.74 8.78 9.48
CA ALA A 27 6.94 9.61 9.49
C ALA A 27 6.65 11.04 10.00
N GLU A 28 5.56 11.66 9.50
CA GLU A 28 5.11 13.00 9.92
C GLU A 28 4.78 13.04 11.42
N HIS A 29 4.09 12.03 11.95
CA HIS A 29 3.75 11.97 13.39
C HIS A 29 4.98 11.71 14.27
N LEU A 30 5.88 10.84 13.85
CA LEU A 30 7.13 10.57 14.57
C LEU A 30 8.05 11.80 14.57
N ALA A 31 8.02 12.64 13.53
CA ALA A 31 8.83 13.86 13.43
C ALA A 31 8.51 14.89 14.52
N ASN A 32 7.35 14.80 15.18
CA ASN A 32 7.03 15.65 16.35
C ASN A 32 7.90 15.33 17.58
N ARG A 33 8.52 14.15 17.65
CA ARG A 33 9.27 13.69 18.83
C ARG A 33 10.68 13.17 18.50
N TYR A 34 10.96 12.87 17.24
CA TYR A 34 12.19 12.26 16.78
C TYR A 34 12.74 13.01 15.56
N GLU A 35 14.04 12.89 15.31
CA GLU A 35 14.63 13.24 14.03
C GLU A 35 14.34 12.09 13.05
N VAL A 36 13.40 12.29 12.13
CA VAL A 36 12.98 11.25 11.19
C VAL A 36 13.63 11.46 9.83
N GLU A 37 14.27 10.41 9.33
CA GLU A 37 14.76 10.33 7.96
C GLU A 37 14.11 9.18 7.21
N VAL A 38 13.46 9.49 6.10
CA VAL A 38 12.92 8.48 5.18
C VAL A 38 13.96 8.13 4.13
N LEU A 39 14.33 6.86 4.06
CA LEU A 39 15.21 6.30 3.04
C LEU A 39 14.34 5.67 1.96
N THR A 40 14.32 6.24 0.77
CA THR A 40 13.41 5.87 -0.31
C THR A 40 14.08 5.95 -1.68
N THR A 41 13.36 5.65 -2.75
CA THR A 41 13.86 5.78 -4.11
C THR A 41 13.40 7.07 -4.79
N LYS A 42 13.98 7.37 -5.93
CA LYS A 42 13.55 8.46 -6.81
C LYS A 42 12.30 8.14 -7.62
N ALA A 43 11.77 6.92 -7.55
CA ALA A 43 10.61 6.51 -8.32
C ALA A 43 9.31 7.03 -7.72
N VAL A 44 8.40 7.43 -8.59
CA VAL A 44 7.01 7.80 -8.25
C VAL A 44 6.02 6.72 -8.65
N ASP A 45 6.35 5.94 -9.66
CA ASP A 45 5.51 4.89 -10.21
C ASP A 45 6.04 3.49 -9.89
N SER A 46 5.20 2.65 -9.29
CA SER A 46 5.56 1.27 -8.92
C SER A 46 5.48 0.29 -10.08
N ALA A 47 4.87 0.67 -11.20
CA ALA A 47 4.80 -0.22 -12.36
C ALA A 47 6.16 -0.30 -13.08
N THR A 48 6.91 0.78 -13.09
CA THR A 48 8.18 0.86 -13.82
C THR A 48 9.39 1.03 -12.92
N TRP A 49 9.24 1.65 -11.76
CA TRP A 49 10.33 2.13 -10.88
C TRP A 49 11.26 3.14 -11.55
N LYS A 50 10.80 3.83 -12.59
CA LYS A 50 11.60 4.86 -13.25
C LYS A 50 11.86 6.02 -12.29
N ASP A 51 13.12 6.49 -12.23
CA ASP A 51 13.49 7.68 -11.49
C ASP A 51 12.73 8.92 -12.03
N TRP A 52 12.13 9.65 -11.11
CA TRP A 52 11.36 10.87 -11.40
C TRP A 52 11.86 12.06 -10.58
N TYR A 53 12.12 11.85 -9.26
CA TYR A 53 12.66 12.92 -8.42
C TYR A 53 14.12 13.22 -8.76
N VAL A 54 14.44 14.52 -8.89
CA VAL A 54 15.81 14.97 -9.20
C VAL A 54 16.64 15.11 -7.92
N ARG A 55 16.04 15.63 -6.84
CA ARG A 55 16.74 15.89 -5.58
C ARG A 55 17.02 14.61 -4.81
N ASP A 56 18.24 14.49 -4.32
CA ASP A 56 18.66 13.37 -3.47
C ASP A 56 18.18 13.54 -2.02
N VAL A 57 18.06 14.76 -1.54
CA VAL A 57 17.58 15.07 -0.18
C VAL A 57 16.68 16.29 -0.22
N GLU A 58 15.57 16.20 0.48
CA GLU A 58 14.66 17.33 0.70
C GLU A 58 13.92 17.19 2.03
N MET A 59 13.26 18.25 2.46
CA MET A 59 12.39 18.26 3.65
C MET A 59 10.93 18.25 3.19
N ILE A 60 10.15 17.27 3.66
CA ILE A 60 8.71 17.18 3.41
C ILE A 60 7.99 17.14 4.76
N ARG A 61 7.24 18.19 5.09
CA ARG A 61 6.44 18.29 6.33
C ARG A 61 7.22 17.90 7.59
N GLY A 62 8.43 18.43 7.73
CA GLY A 62 9.29 18.18 8.90
C GLY A 62 10.06 16.86 8.87
N VAL A 63 9.94 16.07 7.81
CA VAL A 63 10.64 14.81 7.62
C VAL A 63 11.76 14.97 6.60
N THR A 64 12.98 14.58 6.95
CA THR A 64 14.09 14.50 5.98
C THR A 64 13.87 13.31 5.06
N VAL A 65 13.78 13.54 3.76
CA VAL A 65 13.59 12.49 2.75
C VAL A 65 14.86 12.35 1.93
N ARG A 66 15.50 11.21 2.02
CA ARG A 66 16.69 10.86 1.23
C ARG A 66 16.31 9.84 0.16
N ARG A 67 16.57 10.23 -1.11
CA ARG A 67 16.21 9.42 -2.28
C ARG A 67 17.46 8.83 -2.93
N PHE A 68 17.30 7.60 -3.39
CA PHE A 68 18.32 6.86 -4.11
C PHE A 68 17.80 6.46 -5.49
N SER A 69 18.68 6.54 -6.48
CA SER A 69 18.33 6.10 -7.83
C SER A 69 18.06 4.61 -7.87
N VAL A 70 17.06 4.23 -8.65
CA VAL A 70 16.77 2.85 -8.98
C VAL A 70 17.74 2.41 -10.08
N GLN A 71 18.60 1.46 -9.78
CA GLN A 71 19.61 0.98 -10.73
C GLN A 71 19.00 0.12 -11.84
N GLN A 72 17.94 -0.61 -11.53
CA GLN A 72 17.22 -1.45 -12.48
C GLN A 72 15.72 -1.22 -12.33
N MET A 73 15.08 -0.80 -13.41
CA MET A 73 13.63 -0.69 -13.48
C MET A 73 12.98 -2.07 -13.35
N ARG A 74 11.69 -2.09 -13.06
CA ARG A 74 10.93 -3.36 -13.05
C ARG A 74 11.13 -4.08 -14.38
N ALA A 75 11.48 -5.36 -14.31
CA ALA A 75 11.68 -6.17 -15.49
C ALA A 75 10.39 -6.24 -16.32
N ARG A 76 10.51 -6.11 -17.63
CA ARG A 76 9.33 -6.13 -18.54
C ARG A 76 8.60 -7.47 -18.52
N ASP A 77 9.32 -8.54 -18.28
CA ASP A 77 8.84 -9.91 -18.16
C ASP A 77 8.41 -10.28 -16.74
N PHE A 78 8.43 -9.31 -15.79
CA PHE A 78 8.19 -9.61 -14.38
C PHE A 78 6.84 -10.30 -14.14
N GLN A 79 5.78 -9.90 -14.84
CA GLN A 79 4.47 -10.52 -14.63
C GLN A 79 4.48 -12.01 -15.01
N ALA A 80 5.04 -12.35 -16.17
CA ALA A 80 5.15 -13.75 -16.61
C ALA A 80 6.07 -14.57 -15.68
N PHE A 81 7.16 -13.95 -15.21
CA PHE A 81 8.07 -14.56 -14.25
C PHE A 81 7.37 -14.82 -12.89
N ASP A 82 6.63 -13.85 -12.38
CA ASP A 82 5.87 -13.97 -11.13
C ASP A 82 4.82 -15.08 -11.21
N GLU A 83 4.00 -15.09 -12.26
CA GLU A 83 2.98 -16.10 -12.51
C GLU A 83 3.59 -17.52 -12.60
N ALA A 84 4.69 -17.67 -13.33
CA ALA A 84 5.39 -18.95 -13.46
C ALA A 84 5.92 -19.44 -12.11
N TYR A 85 6.56 -18.56 -11.33
CA TYR A 85 7.10 -18.94 -10.03
C TYR A 85 6.01 -19.23 -9.01
N LEU A 86 4.92 -18.47 -8.98
CA LEU A 86 3.77 -18.76 -8.11
C LEU A 86 3.12 -20.11 -8.43
N ALA A 87 3.12 -20.52 -9.70
CA ALA A 87 2.66 -21.86 -10.09
C ALA A 87 3.59 -22.99 -9.59
N GLU A 88 4.90 -22.75 -9.54
CA GLU A 88 5.86 -23.69 -8.93
C GLU A 88 5.67 -23.78 -7.41
N LEU A 89 5.51 -22.66 -6.75
CA LEU A 89 5.22 -22.62 -5.30
C LEU A 89 3.94 -23.35 -4.93
N ALA A 90 2.91 -23.27 -5.78
CA ALA A 90 1.66 -24.00 -5.58
C ALA A 90 1.85 -25.53 -5.62
N GLN A 91 2.92 -25.99 -6.28
CA GLN A 91 3.34 -27.41 -6.33
C GLN A 91 4.37 -27.77 -5.23
N GLY A 92 4.58 -26.86 -4.26
CA GLY A 92 5.55 -27.08 -3.17
C GLY A 92 7.02 -26.90 -3.57
N ARG A 93 7.30 -26.35 -4.75
CA ARG A 93 8.67 -26.12 -5.22
C ARG A 93 9.09 -24.69 -4.90
N SER A 94 9.94 -24.53 -3.91
CA SER A 94 10.56 -23.27 -3.53
C SER A 94 12.03 -23.25 -3.96
N ASN A 95 12.55 -22.10 -4.38
CA ASN A 95 13.92 -21.92 -4.81
C ASN A 95 14.46 -20.54 -4.38
N LEU A 96 15.41 -20.54 -3.46
CA LEU A 96 16.01 -19.32 -2.91
C LEU A 96 16.69 -18.42 -3.97
N VAL A 97 17.25 -19.01 -5.03
CA VAL A 97 17.87 -18.25 -6.13
C VAL A 97 16.81 -17.51 -6.92
N THR A 98 15.71 -18.21 -7.25
CA THR A 98 14.57 -17.62 -7.96
C THR A 98 13.87 -16.56 -7.11
N GLU A 99 13.75 -16.77 -5.79
CA GLU A 99 13.17 -15.78 -4.88
C GLU A 99 14.03 -14.52 -4.77
N LYS A 100 15.37 -14.66 -4.73
CA LYS A 100 16.28 -13.50 -4.81
C LYS A 100 16.08 -12.74 -6.12
N GLU A 101 16.04 -13.43 -7.24
CA GLU A 101 15.78 -12.85 -8.56
C GLU A 101 14.41 -12.15 -8.59
N TRP A 102 13.39 -12.76 -7.95
CA TRP A 102 12.07 -12.17 -7.83
C TRP A 102 12.12 -10.80 -7.14
N PHE A 103 12.82 -10.68 -6.00
CA PHE A 103 12.96 -9.39 -5.31
C PHE A 103 13.70 -8.35 -6.17
N GLU A 104 14.73 -8.76 -6.90
CA GLU A 104 15.49 -7.86 -7.78
C GLU A 104 14.65 -7.39 -8.99
N LYS A 105 13.92 -8.29 -9.63
CA LYS A 105 13.02 -7.99 -10.75
C LYS A 105 11.78 -7.21 -10.34
N HIS A 106 11.20 -7.55 -9.18
CA HIS A 106 10.07 -6.82 -8.61
C HIS A 106 10.46 -5.40 -8.22
N GLY A 107 11.59 -5.24 -7.56
CA GLY A 107 12.18 -3.96 -7.19
C GLY A 107 11.55 -3.28 -5.95
N PRO A 108 11.85 -1.95 -5.82
CA PRO A 108 12.82 -1.19 -6.62
C PRO A 108 14.26 -1.60 -6.32
N TYR A 109 15.01 -2.00 -7.34
CA TYR A 109 16.41 -2.40 -7.16
C TYR A 109 17.31 -1.17 -6.97
N ALA A 110 17.58 -0.82 -5.71
CA ALA A 110 18.35 0.35 -5.32
C ALA A 110 19.50 -0.01 -4.34
N PRO A 111 20.55 -0.68 -4.81
CA PRO A 111 21.65 -1.13 -3.97
C PRO A 111 22.44 0.02 -3.33
N ALA A 112 22.34 1.24 -3.86
CA ALA A 112 22.93 2.43 -3.23
C ALA A 112 22.27 2.74 -1.88
N LEU A 113 20.94 2.55 -1.75
CA LEU A 113 20.23 2.68 -0.47
C LEU A 113 20.72 1.62 0.52
N ILE A 114 20.92 0.39 0.07
CA ILE A 114 21.38 -0.71 0.92
C ILE A 114 22.80 -0.45 1.44
N ARG A 115 23.70 0.04 0.58
CA ARG A 115 25.05 0.46 1.00
C ARG A 115 25.01 1.63 1.99
N TYR A 116 24.14 2.61 1.77
CA TYR A 116 23.93 3.72 2.69
C TYR A 116 23.47 3.21 4.05
N LEU A 117 22.45 2.37 4.08
CA LEU A 117 21.93 1.75 5.30
C LEU A 117 23.03 0.98 6.04
N GLN A 118 23.79 0.14 5.35
CA GLN A 118 24.90 -0.62 5.93
C GLN A 118 25.93 0.29 6.60
N ARG A 119 26.25 1.44 5.97
CA ARG A 119 27.24 2.38 6.49
C ARG A 119 26.74 3.19 7.68
N TYR A 120 25.46 3.59 7.68
CA TYR A 120 24.92 4.56 8.63
C TYR A 120 23.92 3.98 9.63
N ARG A 121 23.62 2.67 9.61
CA ARG A 121 22.64 2.03 10.51
C ARG A 121 22.87 2.35 11.99
N GLU A 122 24.15 2.46 12.41
CA GLU A 122 24.50 2.70 13.82
C GLU A 122 24.11 4.12 14.28
N THR A 123 23.87 5.05 13.36
CA THR A 123 23.42 6.41 13.69
C THR A 123 21.95 6.50 14.04
N TYR A 124 21.17 5.44 13.75
CA TYR A 124 19.74 5.37 14.04
C TYR A 124 19.47 4.57 15.32
N GLY A 125 18.58 5.08 16.17
CA GLY A 125 18.07 4.34 17.33
C GLY A 125 17.06 3.25 16.95
N ALA A 126 16.36 3.43 15.82
CA ALA A 126 15.46 2.44 15.22
C ALA A 126 15.38 2.64 13.70
N ILE A 127 15.12 1.57 12.98
CA ILE A 127 14.94 1.56 11.53
C ILE A 127 13.67 0.78 11.23
N LEU A 128 12.66 1.49 10.74
CA LEU A 128 11.35 0.92 10.41
C LEU A 128 11.35 0.45 8.96
N PHE A 129 11.00 -0.80 8.72
CA PHE A 129 10.79 -1.36 7.38
C PHE A 129 9.31 -1.61 7.16
N LEU A 130 8.77 -1.10 6.06
CA LEU A 130 7.36 -1.24 5.71
C LEU A 130 7.21 -2.11 4.47
N SER A 131 6.26 -3.04 4.54
CA SER A 131 5.95 -4.05 3.53
C SER A 131 7.06 -5.10 3.35
N ASP A 132 6.66 -6.34 3.27
CA ASP A 132 7.53 -7.49 3.03
C ASP A 132 7.87 -7.71 1.54
N ALA A 133 6.97 -7.32 0.65
CA ALA A 133 7.06 -7.59 -0.77
C ALA A 133 7.86 -6.54 -1.55
N ASN A 134 9.09 -6.23 -1.11
CA ASN A 134 9.98 -5.32 -1.85
C ASN A 134 11.46 -5.59 -1.58
N TYR A 135 12.31 -5.23 -2.55
CA TYR A 135 13.76 -5.40 -2.48
C TYR A 135 14.40 -4.68 -1.28
N LEU A 136 13.93 -3.49 -0.91
CA LEU A 136 14.55 -2.69 0.16
C LEU A 136 14.40 -3.36 1.52
N THR A 137 13.24 -3.97 1.79
CA THR A 137 13.01 -4.76 3.00
C THR A 137 13.79 -6.06 2.97
N TYR A 138 13.73 -6.79 1.85
CA TYR A 138 14.47 -8.04 1.66
C TYR A 138 15.97 -7.88 1.94
N ALA A 139 16.60 -6.88 1.31
CA ALA A 139 18.04 -6.66 1.41
C ALA A 139 18.46 -5.83 2.63
N GLY A 140 17.61 -4.93 3.10
CA GLY A 140 17.95 -3.96 4.14
C GLY A 140 17.67 -4.40 5.56
N LEU A 141 16.55 -5.08 5.79
CA LEU A 141 16.11 -5.49 7.13
C LEU A 141 17.16 -6.35 7.86
N PRO A 142 17.78 -7.36 7.22
CA PRO A 142 18.81 -8.16 7.87
C PRO A 142 20.04 -7.33 8.31
N LEU A 143 20.35 -6.23 7.61
CA LEU A 143 21.49 -5.37 7.92
C LEU A 143 21.24 -4.46 9.13
N ALA A 144 19.98 -4.17 9.44
CA ALA A 144 19.61 -3.28 10.54
C ALA A 144 19.80 -3.92 11.94
N GLY A 145 19.87 -5.24 12.01
CA GLY A 145 20.11 -5.99 13.25
C GLY A 145 19.11 -5.64 14.35
N ASN A 146 19.60 -5.38 15.56
CA ASN A 146 18.79 -5.06 16.74
C ASN A 146 18.07 -3.69 16.67
N ARG A 147 18.15 -2.96 15.55
CA ARG A 147 17.43 -1.70 15.30
C ARG A 147 16.22 -1.88 14.39
N ALA A 148 16.07 -3.06 13.78
CA ALA A 148 15.00 -3.32 12.84
C ALA A 148 13.64 -3.42 13.55
N ILE A 149 12.71 -2.56 13.17
CA ILE A 149 11.28 -2.69 13.47
C ILE A 149 10.58 -3.00 12.16
N PHE A 150 9.83 -4.10 12.11
CA PHE A 150 9.19 -4.56 10.90
C PHE A 150 7.69 -4.37 10.94
N ILE A 151 7.16 -3.71 9.91
CA ILE A 151 5.72 -3.49 9.67
C ILE A 151 5.38 -4.23 8.38
N PRO A 152 5.06 -5.53 8.44
CA PRO A 152 5.04 -6.39 7.25
C PRO A 152 3.97 -6.02 6.24
N MET A 153 2.79 -5.58 6.70
CA MET A 153 1.61 -5.40 5.87
C MET A 153 1.24 -6.70 5.13
N ALA A 154 1.44 -7.82 5.82
CA ALA A 154 1.30 -9.15 5.26
C ALA A 154 -0.14 -9.47 4.87
N GLN A 155 -0.31 -10.12 3.73
CA GLN A 155 -1.60 -10.59 3.24
C GLN A 155 -1.49 -12.07 2.90
N ASP A 156 -2.58 -12.83 3.09
CA ASP A 156 -2.61 -14.26 2.76
C ASP A 156 -2.60 -14.48 1.24
N THR A 157 -1.41 -14.40 0.68
CA THR A 157 -1.14 -14.56 -0.75
C THR A 157 -0.08 -15.64 -0.96
N PRO A 158 0.04 -16.21 -2.17
CA PRO A 158 1.09 -17.19 -2.48
C PRO A 158 2.50 -16.70 -2.18
N PHE A 159 2.75 -15.37 -2.24
CA PHE A 159 4.03 -14.76 -1.89
C PHE A 159 4.49 -15.13 -0.47
N LEU A 160 3.59 -15.24 0.52
CA LEU A 160 3.97 -15.66 1.86
C LEU A 160 4.57 -17.07 1.96
N ARG A 161 4.53 -17.85 0.87
CA ARG A 161 5.15 -19.18 0.79
C ARG A 161 6.62 -19.14 0.40
N PHE A 162 7.18 -17.96 0.11
CA PHE A 162 8.60 -17.82 -0.17
C PHE A 162 9.43 -18.30 1.01
N SER A 163 10.39 -19.19 0.78
CA SER A 163 11.30 -19.69 1.82
C SER A 163 12.22 -18.60 2.37
N THR A 164 12.57 -17.63 1.54
CA THR A 164 13.34 -16.45 1.95
C THR A 164 12.67 -15.69 3.11
N LEU A 165 11.34 -15.63 3.11
CA LEU A 165 10.59 -14.94 4.17
C LEU A 165 10.74 -15.62 5.53
N GLU A 166 10.93 -16.95 5.58
CA GLU A 166 11.13 -17.67 6.84
C GLU A 166 12.34 -17.12 7.61
N SER A 167 13.44 -16.86 6.91
CA SER A 167 14.60 -16.23 7.53
C SER A 167 14.42 -14.74 7.79
N LEU A 168 13.71 -14.03 6.91
CA LEU A 168 13.49 -12.59 7.02
C LEU A 168 12.65 -12.24 8.27
N TYR A 169 11.59 -13.00 8.54
CA TYR A 169 10.71 -12.79 9.69
C TYR A 169 11.37 -13.15 11.04
N GLN A 170 12.53 -13.82 11.06
CA GLN A 170 13.31 -14.06 12.27
C GLN A 170 14.26 -12.91 12.66
N LYS A 171 14.42 -11.90 11.79
CA LYS A 171 15.46 -10.87 11.92
C LYS A 171 15.07 -9.61 12.69
N PRO A 172 13.81 -9.13 12.68
CA PRO A 172 13.50 -7.87 13.32
C PRO A 172 13.58 -7.98 14.86
N ARG A 173 13.95 -6.87 15.48
CA ARG A 173 13.88 -6.72 16.95
C ARG A 173 12.43 -6.66 17.45
N ALA A 174 11.52 -6.11 16.65
CA ALA A 174 10.12 -5.98 17.01
C ALA A 174 9.25 -5.94 15.75
N PHE A 175 7.98 -6.35 15.90
CA PHE A 175 6.95 -6.19 14.88
C PHE A 175 5.94 -5.12 15.27
N VAL A 176 5.40 -4.45 14.25
CA VAL A 176 4.18 -3.68 14.36
C VAL A 176 3.21 -4.21 13.31
N PHE A 177 2.09 -4.76 13.75
CA PHE A 177 1.03 -5.27 12.89
C PHE A 177 -0.09 -4.24 12.77
N LEU A 178 -0.76 -4.19 11.62
CA LEU A 178 -1.86 -3.27 11.37
C LEU A 178 -3.20 -3.82 11.85
N SER A 179 -3.30 -5.14 12.02
CA SER A 179 -4.48 -5.80 12.57
C SER A 179 -4.10 -7.07 13.35
N GLU A 180 -5.05 -7.56 14.14
CA GLU A 180 -4.89 -8.83 14.84
C GLU A 180 -4.83 -10.02 13.88
N GLU A 181 -5.60 -9.95 12.79
CA GLU A 181 -5.61 -10.95 11.72
C GLU A 181 -4.24 -11.07 11.05
N GLU A 182 -3.60 -9.94 10.76
CA GLU A 182 -2.23 -9.92 10.23
C GLU A 182 -1.25 -10.58 11.22
N ARG A 183 -1.35 -10.24 12.50
CA ARG A 183 -0.51 -10.85 13.55
C ARG A 183 -0.69 -12.36 13.62
N LEU A 184 -1.93 -12.84 13.58
CA LEU A 184 -2.26 -14.26 13.60
C LEU A 184 -1.79 -14.96 12.33
N LEU A 185 -1.96 -14.35 11.17
CA LEU A 185 -1.46 -14.85 9.88
C LEU A 185 0.05 -15.07 9.92
N VAL A 186 0.80 -14.03 10.32
CA VAL A 186 2.26 -14.07 10.40
C VAL A 186 2.72 -15.13 11.40
N ARG A 187 2.14 -15.19 12.59
CA ARG A 187 2.50 -16.20 13.60
C ARG A 187 2.23 -17.64 13.15
N ARG A 188 1.13 -17.86 12.42
CA ARG A 188 0.80 -19.18 11.87
C ARG A 188 1.76 -19.57 10.75
N ARG A 189 2.14 -18.62 9.89
CA ARG A 189 2.98 -18.90 8.72
C ARG A 189 4.46 -18.97 9.05
N PHE A 190 4.92 -18.14 9.97
CA PHE A 190 6.33 -18.02 10.37
C PHE A 190 6.47 -18.28 11.88
N PRO A 191 6.49 -19.55 12.30
CA PRO A 191 6.75 -19.86 13.72
C PRO A 191 8.15 -19.34 14.11
N LEU A 192 8.16 -18.46 15.09
CA LEU A 192 9.39 -17.85 15.57
C LEU A 192 10.12 -18.81 16.51
N SER A 193 11.44 -18.93 16.38
CA SER A 193 12.29 -19.71 17.28
C SER A 193 12.30 -19.12 18.71
N GLU A 194 12.20 -17.79 18.82
CA GLU A 194 12.05 -17.05 20.06
C GLU A 194 10.96 -15.98 19.94
N PRO A 195 10.31 -15.61 21.06
CA PRO A 195 9.30 -14.56 21.04
C PRO A 195 9.91 -13.21 20.68
N ILE A 196 9.51 -12.65 19.53
CA ILE A 196 9.86 -11.27 19.16
C ILE A 196 8.76 -10.34 19.66
N PRO A 197 9.10 -9.23 20.38
CA PRO A 197 8.13 -8.24 20.80
C PRO A 197 7.27 -7.73 19.64
N CYS A 198 5.96 -7.59 19.87
CA CYS A 198 5.06 -7.07 18.85
C CYS A 198 3.97 -6.18 19.45
N ALA A 199 3.48 -5.26 18.63
CA ALA A 199 2.30 -4.45 18.91
C ALA A 199 1.33 -4.54 17.73
N VAL A 200 0.03 -4.47 18.00
CA VAL A 200 -0.99 -4.24 16.98
C VAL A 200 -1.41 -2.79 17.07
N MET A 201 -1.14 -2.04 16.01
CA MET A 201 -1.31 -0.59 15.98
C MET A 201 -2.12 -0.20 14.76
N GLY A 202 -3.34 -0.39 14.61
CA GLY A 202 -4.16 0.00 13.46
C GLY A 202 -3.64 1.15 12.57
N LEU A 203 -4.44 1.59 11.65
CA LEU A 203 -4.12 2.75 10.82
C LEU A 203 -4.71 4.01 11.44
N GLY A 204 -3.86 4.97 11.79
CA GLY A 204 -4.29 6.33 12.12
C GLY A 204 -4.59 7.12 10.86
N MET A 205 -5.61 7.99 10.90
CA MET A 205 -5.93 8.88 9.80
C MET A 205 -6.31 10.27 10.28
N ASP A 206 -6.01 11.25 9.45
CA ASP A 206 -6.50 12.61 9.64
C ASP A 206 -7.77 12.78 8.80
N VAL A 207 -8.86 13.08 9.48
CA VAL A 207 -10.15 13.36 8.84
C VAL A 207 -10.38 14.86 8.80
N PRO A 208 -10.71 15.46 7.64
CA PRO A 208 -10.98 16.87 7.56
C PRO A 208 -12.23 17.21 8.38
N ARG A 209 -12.17 18.31 9.11
CA ARG A 209 -13.31 18.79 9.92
C ARG A 209 -14.49 19.27 9.07
N GLN A 210 -14.22 19.69 7.85
CA GLN A 210 -15.23 20.18 6.90
C GLN A 210 -14.92 19.66 5.52
N VAL A 211 -15.95 19.30 4.79
CA VAL A 211 -15.89 18.83 3.38
C VAL A 211 -16.97 19.56 2.59
N ASP A 212 -16.67 19.87 1.34
CA ASP A 212 -17.62 20.55 0.44
C ASP A 212 -18.14 19.55 -0.62
N THR A 213 -19.17 18.82 -0.24
CA THR A 213 -19.85 17.88 -1.13
C THR A 213 -20.61 18.59 -2.26
N GLY A 214 -21.10 19.82 -2.01
CA GLY A 214 -21.85 20.59 -3.01
C GLY A 214 -20.98 21.04 -4.18
N THR A 215 -19.81 21.60 -3.91
CA THR A 215 -18.86 21.98 -4.95
C THR A 215 -18.34 20.75 -5.69
N PHE A 216 -18.03 19.66 -4.98
CA PHE A 216 -17.62 18.41 -5.61
C PHE A 216 -18.68 17.89 -6.59
N ARG A 217 -19.94 17.82 -6.19
CA ARG A 217 -21.04 17.36 -7.05
C ARG A 217 -21.20 18.23 -8.31
N ARG A 218 -21.15 19.57 -8.15
CA ARG A 218 -21.22 20.49 -9.32
C ARG A 218 -20.06 20.31 -10.27
N GLN A 219 -18.84 20.20 -9.75
CA GLN A 219 -17.62 20.04 -10.55
C GLN A 219 -17.66 18.79 -11.44
N TYR A 220 -18.21 17.68 -10.92
CA TYR A 220 -18.23 16.39 -11.61
C TYR A 220 -19.60 16.02 -12.20
N GLY A 221 -20.57 16.94 -12.21
CA GLY A 221 -21.90 16.70 -12.78
C GLY A 221 -22.66 15.55 -12.11
N LEU A 222 -22.52 15.43 -10.79
CA LEU A 222 -23.12 14.35 -10.01
C LEU A 222 -24.52 14.74 -9.51
N ASP A 223 -25.49 14.65 -10.41
CA ASP A 223 -26.90 14.81 -10.08
C ASP A 223 -27.46 13.48 -9.54
N GLY A 224 -28.01 13.49 -8.34
CA GLY A 224 -28.56 12.29 -7.71
C GLY A 224 -27.57 11.52 -6.83
N GLU A 225 -27.96 10.32 -6.41
CA GLU A 225 -27.19 9.46 -5.52
C GLU A 225 -26.15 8.64 -6.29
N TYR A 226 -25.03 8.32 -5.63
CA TYR A 226 -23.99 7.49 -6.24
C TYR A 226 -23.34 6.53 -5.23
N LEU A 227 -22.89 5.39 -5.75
CA LEU A 227 -21.93 4.51 -5.12
C LEU A 227 -20.53 4.97 -5.49
N LEU A 228 -19.60 4.93 -4.54
CA LEU A 228 -18.22 5.37 -4.77
C LEU A 228 -17.25 4.19 -4.61
N TYR A 229 -16.34 4.06 -5.56
CA TYR A 229 -15.13 3.27 -5.43
C TYR A 229 -13.92 4.20 -5.36
N VAL A 230 -13.00 3.98 -4.41
CA VAL A 230 -11.74 4.72 -4.29
C VAL A 230 -10.57 3.77 -4.33
N GLY A 231 -9.69 3.92 -5.32
CA GLY A 231 -8.51 3.08 -5.50
C GLY A 231 -8.08 2.96 -6.96
N GLN A 232 -7.02 2.22 -7.24
CA GLN A 232 -6.67 1.89 -8.63
C GLN A 232 -7.81 1.07 -9.25
N VAL A 233 -8.26 1.49 -10.43
CA VAL A 233 -9.30 0.80 -11.18
C VAL A 233 -8.65 -0.28 -12.02
N ASP A 234 -8.48 -1.47 -11.44
CA ASP A 234 -7.76 -2.59 -12.04
C ASP A 234 -8.44 -3.95 -11.79
N GLU A 235 -7.92 -5.00 -12.40
CA GLU A 235 -8.43 -6.36 -12.26
C GLU A 235 -8.10 -6.94 -10.88
N LYS A 236 -6.94 -6.62 -10.30
CA LYS A 236 -6.52 -7.11 -8.98
C LYS A 236 -7.42 -6.58 -7.86
N LYS A 237 -8.05 -5.42 -8.10
CA LYS A 237 -9.05 -4.82 -7.21
C LYS A 237 -10.48 -5.22 -7.57
N GLU A 238 -10.67 -6.18 -8.47
CA GLU A 238 -11.97 -6.71 -8.89
C GLU A 238 -12.92 -5.63 -9.47
N CYS A 239 -12.37 -4.54 -10.01
CA CYS A 239 -13.18 -3.47 -10.59
C CYS A 239 -14.04 -3.91 -11.78
N PRO A 240 -13.58 -4.79 -12.71
CA PRO A 240 -14.43 -5.31 -13.79
C PRO A 240 -15.66 -6.05 -13.25
N MET A 241 -15.52 -6.80 -12.16
CA MET A 241 -16.63 -7.48 -11.50
C MET A 241 -17.62 -6.49 -10.88
N LEU A 242 -17.11 -5.46 -10.18
CA LEU A 242 -17.94 -4.39 -9.62
C LEU A 242 -18.79 -3.71 -10.70
N MET A 243 -18.17 -3.30 -11.82
CA MET A 243 -18.87 -2.65 -12.92
C MET A 243 -19.95 -3.55 -13.54
N ARG A 244 -19.64 -4.84 -13.74
CA ARG A 244 -20.61 -5.82 -14.25
C ARG A 244 -21.81 -6.00 -13.29
N TYR A 245 -21.56 -6.10 -12.00
CA TYR A 245 -22.64 -6.25 -11.00
C TYR A 245 -23.48 -4.97 -10.90
N PHE A 246 -22.85 -3.81 -11.01
CA PHE A 246 -23.57 -2.54 -11.03
C PHE A 246 -24.53 -2.44 -12.22
N MET A 247 -24.08 -2.77 -13.43
CA MET A 247 -24.93 -2.77 -14.63
C MET A 247 -26.10 -3.75 -14.51
N GLU A 248 -25.85 -4.95 -13.97
CA GLU A 248 -26.90 -5.94 -13.75
C GLU A 248 -27.88 -5.49 -12.67
N PHE A 249 -27.42 -4.87 -11.60
CA PHE A 249 -28.26 -4.27 -10.57
C PHE A 249 -29.21 -3.21 -11.17
N GLN A 250 -28.70 -2.29 -11.96
CA GLN A 250 -29.53 -1.27 -12.63
C GLN A 250 -30.57 -1.88 -13.56
N LYS A 251 -30.15 -2.87 -14.35
CA LYS A 251 -31.08 -3.59 -15.25
C LYS A 251 -32.24 -4.26 -14.51
N ARG A 252 -31.97 -4.83 -13.34
CA ARG A 252 -32.99 -5.52 -12.54
C ARG A 252 -33.90 -4.58 -11.77
N THR A 253 -33.36 -3.45 -11.31
CA THR A 253 -34.09 -2.57 -10.37
C THR A 253 -34.62 -1.29 -10.99
N GLY A 254 -34.14 -0.90 -12.19
CA GLY A 254 -34.42 0.40 -12.77
C GLY A 254 -33.79 1.57 -11.97
N SER A 255 -32.82 1.28 -11.11
CA SER A 255 -32.16 2.28 -10.25
C SER A 255 -31.47 3.37 -11.07
N LYS A 256 -31.58 4.62 -10.61
CA LYS A 256 -30.87 5.78 -11.16
C LYS A 256 -29.54 6.09 -10.44
N LEU A 257 -29.09 5.18 -9.58
CA LEU A 257 -27.79 5.30 -8.91
C LEU A 257 -26.68 5.40 -9.96
N LYS A 258 -25.67 6.22 -9.69
CA LYS A 258 -24.43 6.26 -10.47
C LYS A 258 -23.33 5.46 -9.75
N LEU A 259 -22.38 4.92 -10.51
CA LEU A 259 -21.14 4.34 -9.98
C LEU A 259 -19.99 5.31 -10.31
N VAL A 260 -19.39 5.87 -9.28
CA VAL A 260 -18.24 6.78 -9.40
C VAL A 260 -16.96 6.03 -9.06
N LEU A 261 -16.00 6.06 -9.98
CA LEU A 261 -14.69 5.41 -9.84
C LEU A 261 -13.61 6.49 -9.68
N ALA A 262 -13.05 6.61 -8.48
CA ALA A 262 -12.00 7.56 -8.16
C ALA A 262 -10.65 6.86 -8.02
N GLY A 263 -9.72 7.12 -8.96
CA GLY A 263 -8.39 6.58 -8.97
C GLY A 263 -7.81 6.35 -10.36
N LYS A 264 -6.55 5.94 -10.43
CA LYS A 264 -5.86 5.70 -11.71
C LYS A 264 -6.53 4.54 -12.45
N LYS A 265 -6.91 4.77 -13.69
CA LYS A 265 -7.47 3.77 -14.59
C LYS A 265 -6.35 2.87 -15.13
N ILE A 266 -6.44 1.57 -14.86
CA ILE A 266 -5.54 0.53 -15.33
C ILE A 266 -6.27 -0.45 -16.25
N CYS A 267 -7.50 -0.86 -15.91
CA CYS A 267 -8.33 -1.73 -16.75
C CYS A 267 -9.34 -0.95 -17.59
N ARG A 268 -9.98 -1.63 -18.53
CA ARG A 268 -11.05 -1.07 -19.36
C ARG A 268 -12.28 -0.78 -18.50
N ILE A 269 -12.84 0.43 -18.68
CA ILE A 269 -14.12 0.83 -18.11
C ILE A 269 -15.14 0.76 -19.25
N PRO A 270 -16.29 0.07 -19.09
CA PRO A 270 -17.33 0.04 -20.11
C PRO A 270 -17.93 1.42 -20.33
N GLU A 271 -18.33 1.70 -21.57
CA GLU A 271 -19.12 2.89 -21.90
C GLU A 271 -20.54 2.72 -21.34
N HIS A 272 -20.85 3.48 -20.32
CA HIS A 272 -22.15 3.44 -19.63
C HIS A 272 -22.47 4.82 -19.05
N PRO A 273 -23.69 5.35 -19.24
CA PRO A 273 -24.04 6.72 -18.83
C PRO A 273 -23.94 6.94 -17.32
N ASP A 274 -24.07 5.89 -16.52
CA ASP A 274 -24.07 5.96 -15.05
C ASP A 274 -22.78 5.41 -14.43
N ILE A 275 -21.73 5.12 -15.21
CA ILE A 275 -20.40 4.78 -14.71
C ILE A 275 -19.44 5.92 -15.03
N LEU A 276 -19.02 6.66 -14.00
CA LEU A 276 -18.14 7.82 -14.15
C LEU A 276 -16.76 7.54 -13.59
N ALA A 277 -15.73 7.76 -14.39
CA ALA A 277 -14.33 7.65 -13.96
C ALA A 277 -13.75 9.05 -13.78
N LEU A 278 -13.47 9.44 -12.55
CA LEU A 278 -12.97 10.77 -12.22
C LEU A 278 -11.44 10.89 -12.25
N GLY A 279 -10.75 9.75 -12.38
CA GLY A 279 -9.30 9.74 -12.24
C GLY A 279 -8.85 9.91 -10.79
N PHE A 280 -7.59 10.32 -10.59
CA PHE A 280 -7.04 10.59 -9.27
C PHE A 280 -7.66 11.84 -8.65
N LEU A 281 -8.13 11.75 -7.42
CA LEU A 281 -8.66 12.87 -6.65
C LEU A 281 -7.63 13.32 -5.59
N PRO A 282 -7.40 14.63 -5.44
CA PRO A 282 -6.71 15.19 -4.29
C PRO A 282 -7.41 14.81 -2.98
N GLU A 283 -6.69 14.84 -1.86
CA GLU A 283 -7.20 14.34 -0.57
C GLU A 283 -8.49 15.03 -0.12
N ASN A 284 -8.61 16.35 -0.29
CA ASN A 284 -9.81 17.13 0.04
C ASN A 284 -11.02 16.73 -0.84
N GLU A 285 -10.80 16.54 -2.14
CA GLU A 285 -11.86 16.10 -3.07
C GLU A 285 -12.27 14.65 -2.81
N LYS A 286 -11.31 13.78 -2.46
CA LYS A 286 -11.59 12.40 -2.07
C LYS A 286 -12.53 12.35 -0.86
N PHE A 287 -12.28 13.16 0.18
CA PHE A 287 -13.17 13.22 1.34
C PHE A 287 -14.54 13.79 0.99
N SER A 288 -14.60 14.78 0.10
CA SER A 288 -15.88 15.32 -0.41
C SER A 288 -16.64 14.25 -1.22
N ALA A 289 -15.93 13.44 -2.02
CA ALA A 289 -16.52 12.32 -2.74
C ALA A 289 -17.08 11.25 -1.79
N ILE A 290 -16.33 10.90 -0.74
CA ILE A 290 -16.77 9.94 0.28
C ILE A 290 -18.01 10.46 0.99
N ALA A 291 -17.96 11.68 1.56
CA ALA A 291 -19.05 12.26 2.32
C ALA A 291 -20.35 12.43 1.51
N GLY A 292 -20.24 12.64 0.20
CA GLY A 292 -21.39 12.78 -0.70
C GLY A 292 -21.93 11.45 -1.25
N ALA A 293 -21.26 10.33 -1.01
CA ALA A 293 -21.66 9.02 -1.51
C ALA A 293 -22.81 8.41 -0.69
N LYS A 294 -23.68 7.65 -1.35
CA LYS A 294 -24.70 6.84 -0.67
C LYS A 294 -24.06 5.66 0.06
N ALA A 295 -23.05 5.07 -0.55
CA ALA A 295 -22.17 4.06 0.05
C ALA A 295 -20.83 4.02 -0.70
N VAL A 296 -19.79 3.59 -0.01
CA VAL A 296 -18.50 3.26 -0.62
C VAL A 296 -18.44 1.74 -0.86
N VAL A 297 -17.90 1.33 -2.00
CA VAL A 297 -17.80 -0.08 -2.37
C VAL A 297 -16.35 -0.53 -2.41
N ILE A 298 -16.04 -1.60 -1.70
CA ILE A 298 -14.71 -2.23 -1.66
C ILE A 298 -14.86 -3.68 -2.16
N PRO A 299 -14.70 -3.94 -3.46
CA PRO A 299 -14.97 -5.24 -4.04
C PRO A 299 -13.87 -6.28 -3.81
N SER A 300 -12.65 -5.86 -3.45
CA SER A 300 -11.47 -6.72 -3.36
C SER A 300 -11.60 -7.79 -2.27
N ARG A 301 -11.25 -9.03 -2.61
CA ARG A 301 -11.16 -10.16 -1.66
C ARG A 301 -9.86 -10.18 -0.89
N GLN A 302 -8.78 -9.81 -1.55
CA GLN A 302 -7.43 -9.79 -0.95
C GLN A 302 -7.09 -8.35 -0.56
N MET A 303 -7.34 -8.01 0.68
CA MET A 303 -6.95 -6.72 1.24
C MET A 303 -6.46 -6.88 2.68
N GLY A 304 -5.41 -6.14 3.00
CA GLY A 304 -5.09 -5.76 4.38
C GLY A 304 -6.05 -4.67 4.88
N VAL A 305 -5.72 -4.00 5.97
CA VAL A 305 -6.53 -2.89 6.48
C VAL A 305 -6.69 -1.81 5.43
N SER A 306 -7.94 -1.48 5.10
CA SER A 306 -8.27 -0.52 4.05
C SER A 306 -8.36 0.91 4.59
N MET A 307 -7.51 1.81 4.09
CA MET A 307 -7.64 3.26 4.38
C MET A 307 -9.00 3.78 3.98
N THR A 308 -9.48 3.40 2.79
CA THR A 308 -10.80 3.84 2.29
C THR A 308 -11.95 3.39 3.18
N LEU A 309 -11.88 2.18 3.77
CA LEU A 309 -12.86 1.72 4.76
C LEU A 309 -12.89 2.66 5.96
N LEU A 310 -11.73 2.90 6.56
CA LEU A 310 -11.62 3.73 7.75
C LEU A 310 -12.03 5.19 7.48
N GLU A 311 -11.62 5.74 6.32
CA GLU A 311 -12.03 7.08 5.87
C GLU A 311 -13.56 7.17 5.73
N SER A 312 -14.19 6.15 5.15
CA SER A 312 -15.66 6.11 4.99
C SER A 312 -16.38 6.01 6.32
N MET A 313 -15.90 5.14 7.22
CA MET A 313 -16.45 5.01 8.58
C MET A 313 -16.33 6.32 9.36
N ALA A 314 -15.17 6.97 9.29
CA ALA A 314 -14.93 8.26 9.93
C ALA A 314 -15.82 9.40 9.39
N MET A 315 -16.22 9.30 8.11
CA MET A 315 -17.19 10.19 7.47
C MET A 315 -18.64 9.75 7.66
N SER A 316 -18.90 8.68 8.45
CA SER A 316 -20.23 8.12 8.69
C SER A 316 -20.94 7.66 7.40
N VAL A 317 -20.18 7.19 6.42
CA VAL A 317 -20.71 6.69 5.14
C VAL A 317 -20.74 5.16 5.17
N PRO A 318 -21.87 4.52 4.82
CA PRO A 318 -21.96 3.07 4.72
C PRO A 318 -20.93 2.49 3.75
N VAL A 319 -20.41 1.30 4.06
CA VAL A 319 -19.44 0.60 3.20
C VAL A 319 -19.97 -0.77 2.83
N LEU A 320 -19.92 -1.09 1.55
CA LEU A 320 -20.19 -2.42 1.00
C LEU A 320 -18.84 -3.10 0.76
N VAL A 321 -18.56 -4.15 1.52
CA VAL A 321 -17.30 -4.89 1.45
C VAL A 321 -17.51 -6.30 0.91
N ASN A 322 -16.46 -6.87 0.32
CA ASN A 322 -16.49 -8.27 -0.08
C ASN A 322 -16.33 -9.18 1.16
N GLY A 323 -17.33 -10.00 1.45
CA GLY A 323 -17.32 -10.91 2.61
C GLY A 323 -16.22 -11.98 2.58
N GLY A 324 -15.49 -12.12 1.49
CA GLY A 324 -14.29 -12.98 1.40
C GLY A 324 -13.00 -12.34 1.91
N SER A 325 -13.03 -11.05 2.31
CA SER A 325 -11.87 -10.40 2.90
C SER A 325 -11.81 -10.63 4.41
N PRO A 326 -10.73 -11.22 4.96
CA PRO A 326 -10.64 -11.55 6.38
C PRO A 326 -10.45 -10.34 7.31
N VAL A 327 -10.16 -9.16 6.75
CA VAL A 327 -9.81 -7.95 7.52
C VAL A 327 -10.90 -6.86 7.40
N LEU A 328 -11.96 -7.10 6.62
CA LEU A 328 -13.04 -6.14 6.38
C LEU A 328 -14.33 -6.52 7.10
#